data_6c68604824924b1d5e6903e65b868a31
#
_entry.id   6c68604824924b1d5e6903e65b868a31
#
_cell.length_a   1.000
_cell.length_b   1.000
_cell.length_c   1.000
_cell.angle_alpha   90.00
_cell.angle_beta   90.00
_cell.angle_gamma   90.00
#
_symmetry.space_group_name_H-M   'P 1'
#
loop_
_entity.id
_entity.type
_entity.pdbx_description
1 polymer ?
#
loop_
_entity_poly.entity_id
_entity_poly.type
_entity_poly.pdbx_seq_one_letter_code
_entity_poly.pdbx_strand_id
1 'polypeptide(L)'
;MFKPKKKIDSKLIFTSTISSGSMNGGRSETSIKRIDDNKALYSIYEQDFHSSPVVVKEYYIDVTTLDKIKEVFDKYDLQEYPKLKKSEIFALDAATTSYEYQFENGDNIYFSSDLDLPRKFQDCRVEVINILNKAIENGEKLPNIVSQNPSNNEITLSINYYYQNTISYLIENYSNHEIEIDGIIRLYKGDYLIYEEESYSYNLNKNRDHLDYIMLENRLDVGDYLLELGDIKCSFTIN
;
A
#
# COMPACT_ATOMS: atom_id res chain seq x y z
N MET A 1 -9.50 32.32 -29.80
CA MET A 1 -10.69 31.88 -29.04
C MET A 1 -10.22 30.75 -28.14
N PHE A 2 -10.05 30.99 -26.84
CA PHE A 2 -9.65 29.93 -25.90
C PHE A 2 -10.82 28.98 -25.72
N LYS A 3 -10.68 27.72 -26.09
CA LYS A 3 -11.66 26.69 -25.73
C LYS A 3 -11.64 26.57 -24.20
N PRO A 4 -12.80 26.61 -23.51
CA PRO A 4 -12.85 26.38 -22.08
C PRO A 4 -12.24 25.01 -21.79
N LYS A 5 -11.34 24.97 -20.81
CA LYS A 5 -10.76 23.70 -20.32
C LYS A 5 -11.91 22.82 -19.86
N LYS A 6 -11.98 21.59 -20.37
CA LYS A 6 -13.02 20.64 -19.96
C LYS A 6 -12.63 20.12 -18.57
N LYS A 7 -13.30 20.63 -17.54
CA LYS A 7 -13.19 20.05 -16.19
C LYS A 7 -13.79 18.65 -16.17
N ILE A 8 -13.21 17.76 -15.36
CA ILE A 8 -13.82 16.46 -15.12
C ILE A 8 -14.96 16.69 -14.14
N ASP A 9 -16.19 16.60 -14.66
CA ASP A 9 -17.42 16.73 -13.88
C ASP A 9 -17.85 15.34 -13.36
N SER A 10 -17.05 14.81 -12.42
CA SER A 10 -17.29 13.51 -11.81
C SER A 10 -16.64 13.46 -10.43
N LYS A 11 -17.17 12.62 -9.53
CA LYS A 11 -16.63 12.43 -8.19
C LYS A 11 -15.27 11.72 -8.28
N LEU A 12 -14.35 12.14 -7.43
CA LEU A 12 -13.10 11.41 -7.19
C LEU A 12 -13.39 10.20 -6.29
N ILE A 13 -13.05 9.01 -6.74
CA ILE A 13 -13.29 7.76 -6.00
C ILE A 13 -12.01 7.11 -5.47
N PHE A 14 -10.87 7.45 -6.08
CA PHE A 14 -9.56 6.93 -5.68
C PHE A 14 -8.47 7.95 -6.00
N THR A 15 -7.48 8.03 -5.12
CA THR A 15 -6.22 8.71 -5.40
C THR A 15 -5.08 7.96 -4.73
N SER A 16 -3.92 7.91 -5.40
CA SER A 16 -2.69 7.38 -4.80
C SER A 16 -1.48 8.24 -5.15
N THR A 17 -0.50 8.20 -4.25
CA THR A 17 0.83 8.74 -4.45
C THR A 17 1.82 7.66 -4.05
N ILE A 18 2.65 7.23 -4.99
CA ILE A 18 3.66 6.20 -4.78
C ILE A 18 5.02 6.82 -5.04
N SER A 19 5.89 6.81 -4.04
CA SER A 19 7.28 7.21 -4.17
C SER A 19 8.17 5.98 -4.01
N SER A 20 9.00 5.71 -5.01
CA SER A 20 10.05 4.70 -4.95
C SER A 20 11.40 5.36 -4.75
N GLY A 21 12.19 4.83 -3.82
CA GLY A 21 13.53 5.34 -3.50
C GLY A 21 14.56 5.02 -4.57
N SER A 22 15.76 5.55 -4.34
CA SER A 22 16.98 5.29 -5.13
C SER A 22 17.51 3.87 -4.95
N MET A 23 18.76 3.60 -5.40
CA MET A 23 19.44 2.28 -5.38
C MET A 23 19.34 1.46 -4.08
N ASN A 24 19.16 2.09 -2.93
CA ASN A 24 19.02 1.40 -1.66
C ASN A 24 17.61 0.87 -1.38
N GLY A 25 16.67 1.04 -2.31
CA GLY A 25 15.28 0.71 -2.11
C GLY A 25 14.60 1.73 -1.21
N GLY A 26 13.41 1.40 -0.82
CA GLY A 26 12.50 2.25 -0.06
C GLY A 26 11.29 2.59 -0.91
N ARG A 27 10.13 2.53 -0.28
CA ARG A 27 8.86 2.85 -0.91
C ARG A 27 7.96 3.53 0.10
N SER A 28 7.34 4.61 -0.31
CA SER A 28 6.20 5.14 0.40
C SER A 28 5.00 5.19 -0.53
N GLU A 29 3.86 4.79 0.00
CA GLU A 29 2.59 4.86 -0.71
C GLU A 29 1.53 5.45 0.20
N THR A 30 0.76 6.37 -0.33
CA THR A 30 -0.47 6.83 0.29
C THR A 30 -1.60 6.66 -0.71
N SER A 31 -2.72 6.11 -0.26
CA SER A 31 -3.90 5.97 -1.11
C SER A 31 -5.17 6.28 -0.33
N ILE A 32 -6.16 6.80 -1.04
CA ILE A 32 -7.51 7.01 -0.51
C ILE A 32 -8.48 6.38 -1.49
N LYS A 33 -9.35 5.53 -0.96
CA LYS A 33 -10.38 4.85 -1.74
C LYS A 33 -11.75 5.08 -1.11
N ARG A 34 -12.71 5.55 -1.90
CA ARG A 34 -14.12 5.62 -1.48
C ARG A 34 -14.62 4.21 -1.17
N ILE A 35 -15.20 4.02 0.01
CA ILE A 35 -15.82 2.75 0.42
C ILE A 35 -17.34 2.85 0.22
N ASP A 36 -17.94 3.94 0.71
CA ASP A 36 -19.36 4.23 0.58
C ASP A 36 -19.60 5.74 0.52
N ASP A 37 -20.84 6.17 0.72
CA ASP A 37 -21.22 7.59 0.67
C ASP A 37 -20.77 8.41 1.89
N ASN A 38 -20.28 7.77 2.95
CA ASN A 38 -19.85 8.42 4.19
C ASN A 38 -18.37 8.22 4.49
N LYS A 39 -17.78 7.10 4.03
CA LYS A 39 -16.45 6.67 4.40
C LYS A 39 -15.52 6.48 3.21
N ALA A 40 -14.27 6.82 3.42
CA ALA A 40 -13.15 6.44 2.57
C ALA A 40 -12.07 5.74 3.41
N LEU A 41 -11.34 4.80 2.81
CA LEU A 41 -10.17 4.17 3.39
C LEU A 41 -8.94 4.98 2.99
N TYR A 42 -8.23 5.52 3.97
CA TYR A 42 -6.92 6.14 3.81
C TYR A 42 -5.84 5.18 4.30
N SER A 43 -4.93 4.83 3.43
CA SER A 43 -3.87 3.86 3.69
C SER A 43 -2.50 4.49 3.47
N ILE A 44 -1.58 4.21 4.39
CA ILE A 44 -0.19 4.66 4.38
C ILE A 44 0.70 3.42 4.46
N TYR A 45 1.61 3.28 3.52
CA TYR A 45 2.65 2.27 3.48
C TYR A 45 4.00 2.97 3.42
N GLU A 46 4.91 2.62 4.31
CA GLU A 46 6.25 3.20 4.40
C GLU A 46 7.29 2.09 4.62
N GLN A 47 8.33 2.11 3.81
CA GLN A 47 9.51 1.27 3.96
C GLN A 47 10.74 2.10 3.58
N ASP A 48 11.62 2.37 4.53
CA ASP A 48 12.78 3.24 4.32
C ASP A 48 13.82 2.62 3.37
N PHE A 49 14.05 1.31 3.50
CA PHE A 49 14.96 0.51 2.68
C PHE A 49 14.35 -0.87 2.43
N HIS A 50 14.81 -1.61 1.43
CA HIS A 50 14.34 -2.98 1.17
C HIS A 50 14.41 -3.91 2.38
N SER A 51 15.41 -3.73 3.24
CA SER A 51 15.62 -4.52 4.46
C SER A 51 14.95 -3.94 5.70
N SER A 52 14.31 -2.77 5.60
CA SER A 52 13.62 -2.15 6.75
C SER A 52 12.25 -2.77 6.97
N PRO A 53 11.78 -2.83 8.22
CA PRO A 53 10.41 -3.18 8.50
C PRO A 53 9.42 -2.27 7.76
N VAL A 54 8.36 -2.87 7.27
CA VAL A 54 7.25 -2.12 6.66
C VAL A 54 6.37 -1.53 7.76
N VAL A 55 6.03 -0.26 7.62
CA VAL A 55 5.06 0.43 8.47
C VAL A 55 3.79 0.66 7.68
N VAL A 56 2.69 0.10 8.15
CA VAL A 56 1.36 0.30 7.57
C VAL A 56 0.45 0.98 8.58
N LYS A 57 -0.27 2.01 8.14
CA LYS A 57 -1.31 2.68 8.92
C LYS A 57 -2.53 2.88 8.04
N GLU A 58 -3.69 2.56 8.57
CA GLU A 58 -4.94 2.73 7.85
C GLU A 58 -5.99 3.39 8.72
N TYR A 59 -6.86 4.18 8.09
CA TYR A 59 -7.89 4.96 8.76
C TYR A 59 -9.16 4.96 7.92
N TYR A 60 -10.31 4.78 8.55
CA TYR A 60 -11.55 5.27 7.97
C TYR A 60 -11.65 6.77 8.21
N ILE A 61 -11.78 7.50 7.11
CA ILE A 61 -11.93 8.96 7.10
C ILE A 61 -13.24 9.35 6.44
N ASP A 62 -13.67 10.57 6.69
CA ASP A 62 -14.84 11.14 6.04
C ASP A 62 -14.62 11.22 4.51
N VAL A 63 -15.59 10.74 3.74
CA VAL A 63 -15.54 10.71 2.27
C VAL A 63 -15.41 12.10 1.64
N THR A 64 -15.86 13.17 2.33
CA THR A 64 -15.70 14.55 1.88
C THR A 64 -14.24 14.97 1.75
N THR A 65 -13.30 14.19 2.31
CA THR A 65 -11.86 14.36 2.08
C THR A 65 -11.52 14.22 0.59
N LEU A 66 -12.12 13.25 -0.11
CA LEU A 66 -11.96 13.09 -1.55
C LEU A 66 -12.54 14.28 -2.33
N ASP A 67 -13.67 14.83 -1.88
CA ASP A 67 -14.29 15.99 -2.51
C ASP A 67 -13.38 17.25 -2.37
N LYS A 68 -12.78 17.45 -1.19
CA LYS A 68 -11.79 18.52 -0.96
C LYS A 68 -10.52 18.35 -1.81
N ILE A 69 -10.04 17.11 -1.96
CA ILE A 69 -8.90 16.81 -2.86
C ILE A 69 -9.30 17.09 -4.31
N LYS A 70 -10.53 16.78 -4.71
CA LYS A 70 -11.06 17.11 -6.03
C LYS A 70 -11.11 18.62 -6.29
N GLU A 71 -11.47 19.42 -5.28
CA GLU A 71 -11.42 20.89 -5.38
C GLU A 71 -9.99 21.40 -5.62
N VAL A 72 -8.99 20.82 -4.90
CA VAL A 72 -7.57 21.11 -5.15
C VAL A 72 -7.16 20.67 -6.56
N PHE A 73 -7.59 19.49 -7.01
CA PHE A 73 -7.36 19.00 -8.37
C PHE A 73 -7.85 20.02 -9.43
N ASP A 74 -9.07 20.54 -9.26
CA ASP A 74 -9.66 21.53 -10.18
C ASP A 74 -8.97 22.90 -10.08
N LYS A 75 -8.61 23.35 -8.88
CA LYS A 75 -7.93 24.62 -8.63
C LYS A 75 -6.57 24.71 -9.34
N TYR A 76 -5.83 23.59 -9.36
CA TYR A 76 -4.49 23.54 -9.95
C TYR A 76 -4.45 22.97 -11.36
N ASP A 77 -5.59 22.68 -11.98
CA ASP A 77 -5.71 22.11 -13.33
C ASP A 77 -4.89 20.80 -13.49
N LEU A 78 -4.92 19.88 -12.50
CA LEU A 78 -4.09 18.67 -12.52
C LEU A 78 -4.37 17.77 -13.74
N GLN A 79 -5.55 17.83 -14.32
CA GLN A 79 -5.92 17.13 -15.55
C GLN A 79 -5.07 17.48 -16.79
N GLU A 80 -4.36 18.60 -16.73
CA GLU A 80 -3.45 19.01 -17.80
C GLU A 80 -2.03 18.45 -17.64
N TYR A 81 -1.66 17.94 -16.44
CA TYR A 81 -0.29 17.49 -16.15
C TYR A 81 0.15 16.27 -16.97
N PRO A 82 -0.67 15.26 -17.26
CA PRO A 82 -0.27 14.15 -18.12
C PRO A 82 0.14 14.57 -19.53
N LYS A 83 -0.22 15.79 -19.96
CA LYS A 83 0.15 16.36 -21.28
C LYS A 83 1.50 17.08 -21.28
N LEU A 84 2.12 17.21 -20.11
CA LEU A 84 3.44 17.84 -19.99
C LEU A 84 4.52 16.96 -20.62
N LYS A 85 5.61 17.59 -21.01
CA LYS A 85 6.76 16.86 -21.54
C LYS A 85 7.51 16.17 -20.42
N LYS A 86 8.18 15.07 -20.73
CA LYS A 86 9.13 14.46 -19.82
C LYS A 86 10.28 15.41 -19.54
N SER A 87 10.78 15.39 -18.31
CA SER A 87 11.97 16.13 -17.95
C SER A 87 13.18 15.66 -18.77
N GLU A 88 14.02 16.58 -19.21
CA GLU A 88 15.28 16.27 -19.89
C GLU A 88 16.38 15.84 -18.90
N ILE A 89 16.09 15.98 -17.59
CA ILE A 89 17.05 15.61 -16.53
C ILE A 89 16.90 14.11 -16.27
N PHE A 90 17.81 13.34 -16.81
CA PHE A 90 17.97 11.91 -16.52
C PHE A 90 18.93 11.76 -15.33
N ALA A 91 18.39 11.47 -14.14
CA ALA A 91 19.19 10.99 -13.01
C ALA A 91 18.98 9.47 -12.88
N LEU A 92 20.02 8.68 -13.10
CA LEU A 92 19.98 7.22 -13.00
C LEU A 92 19.51 6.69 -11.64
N ASP A 93 19.61 7.51 -10.59
CA ASP A 93 19.30 7.18 -9.20
C ASP A 93 18.20 8.09 -8.60
N ALA A 94 17.39 8.75 -9.41
CA ALA A 94 16.35 9.63 -8.91
C ALA A 94 15.17 8.82 -8.34
N ALA A 95 14.75 9.18 -7.13
CA ALA A 95 13.49 8.73 -6.60
C ALA A 95 12.35 9.19 -7.52
N THR A 96 11.47 8.26 -7.90
CA THR A 96 10.32 8.56 -8.75
C THR A 96 9.06 8.60 -7.91
N THR A 97 8.24 9.63 -8.09
CA THR A 97 6.92 9.73 -7.47
C THR A 97 5.86 9.71 -8.56
N SER A 98 4.91 8.80 -8.46
CA SER A 98 3.74 8.72 -9.34
C SER A 98 2.47 9.12 -8.60
N TYR A 99 1.54 9.66 -9.35
CA TYR A 99 0.26 10.17 -8.88
C TYR A 99 -0.86 9.61 -9.74
N GLU A 100 -1.89 9.09 -9.09
CA GLU A 100 -3.07 8.54 -9.74
C GLU A 100 -4.36 9.13 -9.14
N TYR A 101 -5.34 9.42 -10.02
CA TYR A 101 -6.66 9.92 -9.66
C TYR A 101 -7.69 9.22 -10.53
N GLN A 102 -8.62 8.48 -9.90
CA GLN A 102 -9.71 7.78 -10.59
C GLN A 102 -11.05 8.41 -10.25
N PHE A 103 -11.90 8.55 -11.26
CA PHE A 103 -13.21 9.19 -11.15
C PHE A 103 -14.33 8.18 -11.41
N GLU A 104 -15.50 8.45 -10.82
CA GLU A 104 -16.67 7.58 -10.88
C GLU A 104 -17.15 7.31 -12.33
N ASN A 105 -16.93 8.25 -13.25
CA ASN A 105 -17.26 8.11 -14.66
C ASN A 105 -16.24 7.27 -15.48
N GLY A 106 -15.23 6.70 -14.82
CA GLY A 106 -14.18 5.90 -15.44
C GLY A 106 -12.98 6.69 -15.96
N ASP A 107 -12.98 8.02 -15.86
CA ASP A 107 -11.80 8.81 -16.19
C ASP A 107 -10.67 8.46 -15.19
N ASN A 108 -9.44 8.38 -15.70
CA ASN A 108 -8.22 8.16 -14.90
C ASN A 108 -7.14 9.16 -15.32
N ILE A 109 -6.51 9.79 -14.35
CA ILE A 109 -5.38 10.71 -14.54
C ILE A 109 -4.16 10.09 -13.84
N TYR A 110 -3.12 9.85 -14.61
CA TYR A 110 -1.83 9.35 -14.12
C TYR A 110 -0.70 10.21 -14.64
N PHE A 111 0.24 10.55 -13.77
CA PHE A 111 1.49 11.22 -14.13
C PHE A 111 2.58 10.94 -13.09
N SER A 112 3.83 11.21 -13.43
CA SER A 112 4.99 10.96 -12.57
C SER A 112 5.90 12.18 -12.45
N SER A 113 6.81 12.17 -11.51
CA SER A 113 7.76 13.26 -11.25
C SER A 113 8.86 13.40 -12.31
N ASP A 114 8.92 12.50 -13.28
CA ASP A 114 9.77 12.62 -14.48
C ASP A 114 9.19 13.57 -15.53
N LEU A 115 8.01 14.14 -15.28
CA LEU A 115 7.44 15.22 -16.07
C LEU A 115 7.96 16.58 -15.59
N ASP A 116 8.02 17.57 -16.50
CA ASP A 116 8.26 18.98 -16.15
C ASP A 116 7.04 19.57 -15.45
N LEU A 117 6.91 19.27 -14.16
CA LEU A 117 5.76 19.69 -13.36
C LEU A 117 5.80 21.21 -13.10
N PRO A 118 4.66 21.92 -13.20
CA PRO A 118 4.58 23.34 -12.89
C PRO A 118 5.02 23.64 -11.46
N ARG A 119 5.71 24.79 -11.24
CA ARG A 119 6.15 25.22 -9.90
C ARG A 119 5.01 25.21 -8.88
N LYS A 120 3.80 25.63 -9.29
CA LYS A 120 2.58 25.61 -8.45
C LYS A 120 2.15 24.21 -7.97
N PHE A 121 2.74 23.14 -8.52
CA PHE A 121 2.45 21.76 -8.07
C PHE A 121 2.88 21.52 -6.62
N GLN A 122 3.93 22.19 -6.16
CA GLN A 122 4.33 22.10 -4.75
C GLN A 122 3.25 22.69 -3.82
N ASP A 123 2.63 23.79 -4.22
CA ASP A 123 1.53 24.40 -3.44
C ASP A 123 0.33 23.45 -3.40
N CYS A 124 0.01 22.80 -4.52
CA CYS A 124 -1.01 21.75 -4.59
C CYS A 124 -0.72 20.61 -3.61
N ARG A 125 0.52 20.08 -3.58
CA ARG A 125 0.92 19.02 -2.66
C ARG A 125 0.75 19.43 -1.20
N VAL A 126 1.15 20.63 -0.85
CA VAL A 126 1.00 21.16 0.52
C VAL A 126 -0.48 21.24 0.92
N GLU A 127 -1.36 21.69 0.04
CA GLU A 127 -2.81 21.71 0.33
C GLU A 127 -3.37 20.31 0.55
N VAL A 128 -3.01 19.34 -0.32
CA VAL A 128 -3.44 17.94 -0.16
C VAL A 128 -2.94 17.35 1.15
N ILE A 129 -1.66 17.54 1.50
CA ILE A 129 -1.09 17.05 2.75
C ILE A 129 -1.84 17.63 3.96
N ASN A 130 -2.17 18.92 3.94
CA ASN A 130 -2.93 19.55 5.02
C ASN A 130 -4.35 19.00 5.16
N ILE A 131 -5.01 18.68 4.05
CA ILE A 131 -6.32 18.03 4.05
C ILE A 131 -6.21 16.64 4.69
N LEU A 132 -5.19 15.86 4.31
CA LEU A 132 -4.96 14.52 4.82
C LEU A 132 -4.63 14.50 6.32
N ASN A 133 -3.76 15.39 6.78
CA ASN A 133 -3.44 15.50 8.20
C ASN A 133 -4.69 15.74 9.05
N LYS A 134 -5.56 16.67 8.61
CA LYS A 134 -6.83 16.92 9.29
C LYS A 134 -7.80 15.74 9.22
N ALA A 135 -7.79 15.00 8.13
CA ALA A 135 -8.62 13.80 8.01
C ALA A 135 -8.19 12.69 8.97
N ILE A 136 -6.87 12.51 9.18
CA ILE A 136 -6.32 11.55 10.15
C ILE A 136 -6.69 11.93 11.59
N GLU A 137 -6.60 13.22 11.96
CA GLU A 137 -6.94 13.70 13.31
C GLU A 137 -8.36 13.30 13.73
N ASN A 138 -9.29 13.21 12.78
CA ASN A 138 -10.70 12.87 12.99
C ASN A 138 -11.04 11.44 12.51
N GLY A 139 -10.06 10.73 11.98
CA GLY A 139 -10.24 9.40 11.40
C GLY A 139 -10.26 8.29 12.45
N GLU A 140 -10.99 7.24 12.15
CA GLU A 140 -10.96 5.99 12.92
C GLU A 140 -9.76 5.15 12.46
N LYS A 141 -8.74 5.02 13.33
CA LYS A 141 -7.58 4.18 13.03
C LYS A 141 -8.01 2.72 12.99
N LEU A 142 -7.62 2.02 11.93
CA LEU A 142 -7.95 0.61 11.76
C LEU A 142 -6.94 -0.30 12.44
N PRO A 143 -7.41 -1.50 12.88
CA PRO A 143 -6.56 -2.53 13.45
C PRO A 143 -5.42 -2.93 12.50
N ASN A 144 -4.25 -3.17 13.07
CA ASN A 144 -3.09 -3.69 12.35
C ASN A 144 -2.26 -4.60 13.26
N ILE A 145 -1.26 -5.26 12.71
CA ILE A 145 -0.39 -6.15 13.49
C ILE A 145 0.35 -5.35 14.55
N VAL A 146 0.24 -5.78 15.81
CA VAL A 146 0.91 -5.16 16.96
C VAL A 146 2.05 -6.02 17.52
N SER A 147 1.98 -7.34 17.31
CA SER A 147 3.03 -8.27 17.73
C SER A 147 2.98 -9.53 16.87
N GLN A 148 4.11 -10.18 16.75
CA GLN A 148 4.23 -11.47 16.09
C GLN A 148 5.27 -12.36 16.76
N ASN A 149 5.05 -13.67 16.69
CA ASN A 149 5.96 -14.68 17.16
C ASN A 149 6.24 -15.66 16.01
N PRO A 150 7.30 -15.42 15.22
CA PRO A 150 7.73 -16.36 14.20
C PRO A 150 8.24 -17.66 14.84
N SER A 151 8.18 -18.77 14.12
CA SER A 151 8.75 -20.03 14.58
C SER A 151 10.29 -19.93 14.71
N ASN A 152 10.82 -20.43 15.81
CA ASN A 152 12.26 -20.36 16.15
C ASN A 152 13.04 -21.57 15.60
N ASN A 153 12.89 -21.88 14.33
CA ASN A 153 13.59 -22.99 13.67
C ASN A 153 14.63 -22.46 12.68
N GLU A 154 15.39 -23.35 12.07
CA GLU A 154 16.30 -23.01 10.96
C GLU A 154 15.54 -22.37 9.78
N ILE A 155 14.22 -22.56 9.72
CA ILE A 155 13.30 -21.87 8.83
C ILE A 155 12.36 -21.04 9.68
N THR A 156 12.19 -19.77 9.31
CA THR A 156 11.23 -18.90 9.96
C THR A 156 10.14 -18.47 8.98
N LEU A 157 8.92 -18.38 9.50
CA LEU A 157 7.80 -17.71 8.86
C LEU A 157 7.47 -16.48 9.68
N SER A 158 7.43 -15.32 9.06
CA SER A 158 7.07 -14.06 9.72
C SER A 158 6.12 -13.24 8.85
N ILE A 159 5.30 -12.41 9.48
CA ILE A 159 4.46 -11.47 8.76
C ILE A 159 5.30 -10.25 8.42
N ASN A 160 5.42 -9.95 7.12
CA ASN A 160 6.09 -8.76 6.67
C ASN A 160 5.20 -7.52 6.85
N TYR A 161 3.95 -7.59 6.36
CA TYR A 161 2.92 -6.57 6.62
C TYR A 161 1.51 -7.12 6.43
N TYR A 162 0.53 -6.37 6.96
CA TYR A 162 -0.88 -6.53 6.67
C TYR A 162 -1.43 -5.18 6.16
N TYR A 163 -1.99 -5.19 4.96
CA TYR A 163 -2.42 -3.99 4.26
C TYR A 163 -3.71 -4.27 3.49
N GLN A 164 -4.75 -3.46 3.71
CA GLN A 164 -6.09 -3.70 3.17
C GLN A 164 -6.63 -5.08 3.59
N ASN A 165 -6.67 -6.04 2.68
CA ASN A 165 -7.04 -7.43 2.92
C ASN A 165 -5.90 -8.40 2.55
N THR A 166 -4.68 -7.90 2.43
CA THR A 166 -3.51 -8.67 2.03
C THR A 166 -2.57 -8.86 3.20
N ILE A 167 -2.20 -10.10 3.48
CA ILE A 167 -1.10 -10.45 4.38
C ILE A 167 0.12 -10.78 3.53
N SER A 168 1.19 -10.02 3.66
CA SER A 168 2.49 -10.39 3.11
C SER A 168 3.31 -11.07 4.18
N TYR A 169 3.92 -12.20 3.83
CA TYR A 169 4.75 -12.99 4.73
C TYR A 169 6.13 -13.26 4.12
N LEU A 170 7.09 -13.43 5.00
CA LEU A 170 8.47 -13.70 4.68
C LEU A 170 8.86 -15.07 5.21
N ILE A 171 9.45 -15.89 4.35
CA ILE A 171 10.02 -17.18 4.69
C ILE A 171 11.54 -17.03 4.61
N GLU A 172 12.25 -17.39 5.65
CA GLU A 172 13.71 -17.28 5.70
C GLU A 172 14.34 -18.63 6.04
N ASN A 173 15.28 -19.07 5.23
CA ASN A 173 16.06 -20.28 5.47
C ASN A 173 17.43 -19.90 6.04
N TYR A 174 17.63 -20.08 7.33
CA TYR A 174 18.90 -19.89 8.03
C TYR A 174 19.76 -21.16 8.10
N SER A 175 19.27 -22.26 7.55
CA SER A 175 20.02 -23.50 7.51
C SER A 175 21.18 -23.43 6.51
N ASN A 176 22.05 -24.43 6.55
CA ASN A 176 23.20 -24.55 5.64
C ASN A 176 22.89 -25.40 4.38
N HIS A 177 21.62 -25.79 4.18
CA HIS A 177 21.18 -26.63 3.07
C HIS A 177 19.89 -26.08 2.43
N GLU A 178 19.54 -26.61 1.29
CA GLU A 178 18.27 -26.32 0.62
C GLU A 178 17.12 -27.03 1.35
N ILE A 179 15.98 -26.36 1.46
CA ILE A 179 14.78 -26.88 2.13
C ILE A 179 13.59 -26.71 1.21
N GLU A 180 12.78 -27.77 1.13
CA GLU A 180 11.47 -27.74 0.50
C GLU A 180 10.38 -27.60 1.57
N ILE A 181 9.44 -26.67 1.34
CA ILE A 181 8.29 -26.42 2.20
C ILE A 181 7.03 -26.68 1.41
N ASP A 182 6.13 -27.47 1.97
CA ASP A 182 4.81 -27.70 1.37
C ASP A 182 4.03 -26.39 1.23
N GLY A 183 3.44 -26.18 0.06
CA GLY A 183 2.77 -24.95 -0.31
C GLY A 183 1.35 -24.79 0.24
N ILE A 184 0.93 -25.60 1.22
CA ILE A 184 -0.39 -25.44 1.84
C ILE A 184 -0.34 -24.31 2.86
N ILE A 185 -1.10 -23.24 2.58
CA ILE A 185 -1.20 -22.06 3.44
C ILE A 185 -2.53 -22.11 4.20
N ARG A 186 -2.48 -21.94 5.52
CA ARG A 186 -3.65 -21.86 6.37
C ARG A 186 -3.58 -20.67 7.30
N LEU A 187 -4.71 -19.98 7.47
CA LEU A 187 -4.86 -18.91 8.44
C LEU A 187 -5.99 -19.26 9.42
N TYR A 188 -5.69 -19.17 10.68
CA TYR A 188 -6.64 -19.44 11.77
C TYR A 188 -6.90 -18.19 12.60
N LYS A 189 -8.12 -18.05 13.11
CA LYS A 189 -8.48 -17.13 14.21
C LYS A 189 -8.87 -17.98 15.43
N GLY A 190 -7.99 -18.04 16.46
CA GLY A 190 -8.10 -19.07 17.49
C GLY A 190 -8.03 -20.47 16.86
N ASP A 191 -9.03 -21.30 17.13
CA ASP A 191 -9.12 -22.67 16.58
C ASP A 191 -9.88 -22.75 15.24
N TYR A 192 -10.35 -21.62 14.69
CA TYR A 192 -11.16 -21.60 13.48
C TYR A 192 -10.29 -21.34 12.25
N LEU A 193 -10.32 -22.26 11.29
CA LEU A 193 -9.74 -22.06 9.96
C LEU A 193 -10.57 -21.00 9.20
N ILE A 194 -9.93 -19.88 8.81
CA ILE A 194 -10.59 -18.77 8.10
C ILE A 194 -10.11 -18.62 6.65
N TYR A 195 -8.97 -19.25 6.33
CA TYR A 195 -8.42 -19.24 4.97
C TYR A 195 -7.57 -20.50 4.77
N GLU A 196 -7.69 -21.14 3.59
CA GLU A 196 -6.81 -22.19 3.14
C GLU A 196 -6.60 -22.06 1.63
N GLU A 197 -5.36 -22.20 1.21
CA GLU A 197 -4.97 -22.23 -0.20
C GLU A 197 -3.87 -23.26 -0.41
N GLU A 198 -3.95 -24.01 -1.50
CA GLU A 198 -2.89 -24.87 -1.97
C GLU A 198 -2.13 -24.14 -3.08
N SER A 199 -0.86 -23.86 -2.84
CA SER A 199 0.06 -23.24 -3.77
C SER A 199 1.10 -24.27 -4.24
N TYR A 200 2.17 -23.80 -4.86
CA TYR A 200 3.32 -24.66 -5.19
C TYR A 200 4.28 -24.76 -3.98
N SER A 201 5.00 -25.87 -3.89
CA SER A 201 6.04 -26.04 -2.87
C SER A 201 7.16 -25.01 -3.04
N TYR A 202 7.65 -24.47 -1.94
CA TYR A 202 8.75 -23.50 -1.92
C TYR A 202 10.09 -24.23 -1.79
N ASN A 203 11.00 -23.99 -2.73
CA ASN A 203 12.37 -24.50 -2.67
C ASN A 203 13.30 -23.34 -2.30
N LEU A 204 13.72 -23.31 -1.04
CA LEU A 204 14.56 -22.25 -0.49
C LEU A 204 16.01 -22.72 -0.38
N ASN A 205 16.88 -22.13 -1.18
CA ASN A 205 18.31 -22.30 -1.04
C ASN A 205 18.80 -21.84 0.35
N LYS A 206 19.97 -22.33 0.77
CA LYS A 206 20.60 -21.93 2.03
C LYS A 206 20.78 -20.41 2.12
N ASN A 207 20.50 -19.85 3.29
CA ASN A 207 20.61 -18.41 3.57
C ASN A 207 19.84 -17.54 2.55
N ARG A 208 18.66 -18.00 2.11
CA ARG A 208 17.76 -17.27 1.23
C ARG A 208 16.43 -17.03 1.90
N ASP A 209 15.80 -15.99 1.46
CA ASP A 209 14.45 -15.57 1.81
C ASP A 209 13.52 -15.65 0.61
N HIS A 210 12.25 -15.78 0.88
CA HIS A 210 11.16 -15.70 -0.10
C HIS A 210 10.03 -14.88 0.49
N LEU A 211 9.62 -13.87 -0.25
CA LEU A 211 8.49 -13.00 0.09
C LEU A 211 7.29 -13.37 -0.76
N ASP A 212 6.15 -13.59 -0.10
CA ASP A 212 4.90 -13.90 -0.77
C ASP A 212 3.71 -13.25 -0.04
N TYR A 213 2.50 -13.46 -0.52
CA TYR A 213 1.29 -12.86 0.06
C TYR A 213 0.06 -13.74 -0.14
N ILE A 214 -0.89 -13.60 0.76
CA ILE A 214 -2.27 -14.09 0.60
C ILE A 214 -3.23 -12.92 0.54
N MET A 215 -4.27 -13.05 -0.27
CA MET A 215 -5.32 -12.06 -0.42
C MET A 215 -6.63 -12.61 0.13
N LEU A 216 -7.11 -12.01 1.20
CA LEU A 216 -8.34 -12.42 1.88
C LEU A 216 -9.56 -11.79 1.20
N GLU A 217 -10.73 -12.42 1.35
CA GLU A 217 -11.98 -11.81 0.89
C GLU A 217 -12.35 -10.57 1.70
N ASN A 218 -12.11 -10.62 3.00
CA ASN A 218 -12.44 -9.56 3.94
C ASN A 218 -11.22 -9.16 4.76
N ARG A 219 -11.29 -7.97 5.34
CA ARG A 219 -10.32 -7.48 6.31
C ARG A 219 -10.39 -8.32 7.59
N LEU A 220 -9.24 -8.54 8.22
CA LEU A 220 -9.17 -9.20 9.52
C LEU A 220 -9.65 -8.27 10.64
N ASP A 221 -10.41 -8.82 11.57
CA ASP A 221 -10.80 -8.16 12.82
C ASP A 221 -9.66 -8.17 13.85
N VAL A 222 -9.88 -7.46 14.95
CA VAL A 222 -9.04 -7.55 16.16
C VAL A 222 -9.02 -8.99 16.68
N GLY A 223 -7.84 -9.46 17.08
CA GLY A 223 -7.67 -10.78 17.68
C GLY A 223 -6.34 -11.44 17.39
N ASP A 224 -6.22 -12.67 17.88
CA ASP A 224 -5.03 -13.52 17.71
C ASP A 224 -5.22 -14.46 16.53
N TYR A 225 -4.17 -14.54 15.73
CA TYR A 225 -4.13 -15.30 14.49
C TYR A 225 -2.90 -16.22 14.44
N LEU A 226 -3.03 -17.31 13.69
CA LEU A 226 -1.96 -18.23 13.37
C LEU A 226 -1.90 -18.41 11.86
N LEU A 227 -0.77 -18.07 11.24
CA LEU A 227 -0.45 -18.43 9.86
C LEU A 227 0.41 -19.69 9.87
N GLU A 228 -0.01 -20.68 9.09
CA GLU A 228 0.73 -21.91 8.84
C GLU A 228 1.09 -22.00 7.36
N LEU A 229 2.30 -22.45 7.07
CA LEU A 229 2.77 -22.81 5.74
C LEU A 229 3.51 -24.15 5.84
N GLY A 230 2.89 -25.23 5.36
CA GLY A 230 3.36 -26.57 5.65
C GLY A 230 3.51 -26.79 7.16
N ASP A 231 4.73 -27.09 7.61
CA ASP A 231 5.04 -27.34 9.03
C ASP A 231 5.52 -26.10 9.80
N ILE A 232 5.69 -24.96 9.13
CA ILE A 232 6.14 -23.72 9.78
C ILE A 232 4.98 -22.81 10.13
N LYS A 233 5.13 -22.04 11.22
CA LYS A 233 4.03 -21.26 11.81
C LYS A 233 4.49 -19.88 12.27
N CYS A 234 3.58 -18.93 12.19
CA CYS A 234 3.73 -17.61 12.78
C CYS A 234 2.43 -17.20 13.49
N SER A 235 2.50 -16.98 14.80
CA SER A 235 1.38 -16.37 15.54
C SER A 235 1.52 -14.86 15.55
N PHE A 236 0.41 -14.15 15.35
CA PHE A 236 0.40 -12.69 15.37
C PHE A 236 -0.92 -12.14 15.91
N THR A 237 -0.88 -10.92 16.42
CA THR A 237 -2.04 -10.23 17.00
C THR A 237 -2.36 -8.97 16.21
N ILE A 238 -3.63 -8.77 15.91
CA ILE A 238 -4.19 -7.53 15.36
C ILE A 238 -4.91 -6.79 16.50
N ASN A 239 -4.56 -5.49 16.69
CA ASN A 239 -5.11 -4.65 17.76
C ASN A 239 -5.49 -3.25 17.25
#